data_75799b06f07943621d5ecf819a74c1c8
#
_entry.id   75799b06f07943621d5ecf819a74c1c8
#
_cell.length_a   1.000
_cell.length_b   1.000
_cell.length_c   1.000
_cell.angle_alpha   90.00
_cell.angle_beta   90.00
_cell.angle_gamma   90.00
#
_symmetry.space_group_name_H-M   'P 1'
#
loop_
_entity.id
_entity.type
_entity.pdbx_description
1 polymer ?
#
loop_
_entity_poly.entity_id
_entity_poly.type
_entity_poly.pdbx_seq_one_letter_code
_entity_poly.pdbx_strand_id
1 'polypeptide(L)'
;TALYFPKKDDWRYYQGLTFTYSPKWIDGMSLGFIRWVQMYGEFAKTNNDYFPVFDGLFRKNDKYGLTSDSLEGERDQGAGIFGRWVWQDAKAEIYGELNYNDAKYNLRDLMLDTGHARAYTIGIHKVFQKTPTSKIYEFSWERTLMQQTSSRLLRDAASWYMHSNVRHGYTNNGEVMGAGIGPGSNSQYFEFSMIDELDKYSIAFEVIDQDNDFFMYAFED
;
A
#
# COMPACT_ATOMS: atom_id res chain seq x y z
N THR A 1 -11.76 18.18 23.05
CA THR A 1 -12.27 17.36 21.98
C THR A 1 -12.52 15.99 22.53
N ALA A 2 -13.81 15.61 22.67
CA ALA A 2 -14.17 14.26 23.12
C ALA A 2 -13.61 13.26 22.09
N LEU A 3 -12.75 12.35 22.51
CA LEU A 3 -12.34 11.21 21.73
C LEU A 3 -13.60 10.38 21.42
N TYR A 4 -14.08 10.48 20.20
CA TYR A 4 -15.16 9.61 19.74
C TYR A 4 -14.56 8.23 19.53
N PHE A 5 -14.87 7.32 20.43
CA PHE A 5 -14.62 5.90 20.21
C PHE A 5 -15.82 5.35 19.44
N PRO A 6 -15.61 4.65 18.31
CA PRO A 6 -16.70 3.97 17.63
C PRO A 6 -17.44 3.07 18.60
N LYS A 7 -18.76 2.96 18.43
CA LYS A 7 -19.57 2.09 19.27
C LYS A 7 -19.00 0.67 19.21
N LYS A 8 -19.09 -0.05 20.32
CA LYS A 8 -18.55 -1.41 20.47
C LYS A 8 -19.04 -2.40 19.39
N ASP A 9 -20.15 -2.07 18.73
CA ASP A 9 -20.80 -2.90 17.71
C ASP A 9 -20.56 -2.40 16.27
N ASP A 10 -19.69 -1.38 16.06
CA ASP A 10 -19.33 -0.90 14.75
C ASP A 10 -18.37 -1.87 14.09
N TRP A 11 -18.92 -2.85 13.40
CA TRP A 11 -18.14 -3.70 12.53
C TRP A 11 -17.74 -2.95 11.25
N ARG A 12 -16.56 -3.28 10.73
CA ARG A 12 -16.08 -2.72 9.47
C ARG A 12 -16.31 -3.68 8.33
N TYR A 13 -16.77 -3.13 7.23
CA TYR A 13 -16.85 -3.82 5.97
C TYR A 13 -15.58 -3.53 5.18
N TYR A 14 -14.89 -4.59 4.75
CA TYR A 14 -13.71 -4.51 3.92
C TYR A 14 -13.93 -5.29 2.63
N GLN A 15 -13.58 -4.69 1.51
CA GLN A 15 -13.64 -5.30 0.19
C GLN A 15 -12.34 -5.03 -0.56
N GLY A 16 -11.79 -6.06 -1.19
CA GLY A 16 -10.61 -6.00 -2.04
C GLY A 16 -10.86 -6.65 -3.39
N LEU A 17 -10.28 -6.07 -4.43
CA LEU A 17 -10.21 -6.62 -5.77
C LEU A 17 -8.75 -6.66 -6.19
N THR A 18 -8.27 -7.83 -6.57
CA THR A 18 -6.92 -8.00 -7.13
C THR A 18 -7.04 -8.65 -8.50
N PHE A 19 -6.36 -8.06 -9.47
CA PHE A 19 -6.24 -8.60 -10.81
C PHE A 19 -4.76 -8.79 -11.13
N THR A 20 -4.40 -9.97 -11.64
CA THR A 20 -3.02 -10.30 -12.05
C THR A 20 -3.00 -10.77 -13.49
N TYR A 21 -1.92 -10.41 -14.19
CA TYR A 21 -1.68 -10.79 -15.57
C TYR A 21 -0.20 -11.16 -15.75
N SER A 22 0.03 -12.35 -16.32
CA SER A 22 1.37 -12.81 -16.70
C SER A 22 1.46 -12.91 -18.22
N PRO A 23 2.19 -11.97 -18.87
CA PRO A 23 2.34 -11.95 -20.33
C PRO A 23 3.08 -13.20 -20.81
N LYS A 24 2.52 -13.93 -21.76
CA LYS A 24 3.15 -15.15 -22.30
C LYS A 24 4.44 -14.88 -23.10
N TRP A 25 4.62 -13.64 -23.57
CA TRP A 25 5.78 -13.21 -24.37
C TRP A 25 6.93 -12.62 -23.54
N ILE A 26 6.76 -12.45 -22.24
CA ILE A 26 7.81 -12.03 -21.32
C ILE A 26 7.86 -13.07 -20.20
N ASP A 27 8.84 -13.95 -20.32
CA ASP A 27 8.99 -15.03 -19.35
C ASP A 27 9.33 -14.50 -17.96
N GLY A 28 8.71 -15.09 -16.94
CA GLY A 28 8.91 -14.74 -15.54
C GLY A 28 8.28 -13.41 -15.09
N MET A 29 7.54 -12.70 -15.95
CA MET A 29 6.89 -11.43 -15.60
C MET A 29 5.47 -11.63 -15.12
N SER A 30 5.10 -10.91 -14.06
CA SER A 30 3.73 -10.78 -13.55
C SER A 30 3.45 -9.33 -13.21
N LEU A 31 2.29 -8.85 -13.62
CA LEU A 31 1.79 -7.51 -13.35
C LEU A 31 0.44 -7.62 -12.66
N GLY A 32 0.10 -6.68 -11.82
CA GLY A 32 -1.19 -6.68 -11.17
C GLY A 32 -1.68 -5.30 -10.81
N PHE A 33 -2.97 -5.29 -10.50
CA PHE A 33 -3.69 -4.15 -9.99
C PHE A 33 -4.43 -4.57 -8.75
N ILE A 34 -4.46 -3.71 -7.75
CA ILE A 34 -5.21 -3.89 -6.51
C ILE A 34 -6.08 -2.68 -6.26
N ARG A 35 -7.27 -2.90 -5.78
CA ARG A 35 -8.17 -1.87 -5.24
C ARG A 35 -8.81 -2.40 -3.97
N TRP A 36 -8.90 -1.54 -2.96
CA TRP A 36 -9.55 -1.86 -1.70
C TRP A 36 -10.41 -0.69 -1.22
N VAL A 37 -11.45 -1.04 -0.47
CA VAL A 37 -12.36 -0.10 0.18
C VAL A 37 -12.73 -0.65 1.54
N GLN A 38 -12.74 0.22 2.54
CA GLN A 38 -13.27 -0.10 3.87
C GLN A 38 -14.19 1.00 4.37
N MET A 39 -15.17 0.62 5.19
CA MET A 39 -16.12 1.53 5.82
C MET A 39 -16.76 0.87 7.03
N TYR A 40 -17.40 1.65 7.90
CA TYR A 40 -18.25 1.07 8.94
C TYR A 40 -19.53 0.50 8.34
N GLY A 41 -20.03 -0.58 8.93
CA GLY A 41 -21.24 -1.28 8.45
C GLY A 41 -22.52 -0.44 8.50
N GLU A 42 -22.59 0.55 9.39
CA GLU A 42 -23.72 1.49 9.48
C GLU A 42 -23.88 2.36 8.22
N PHE A 43 -22.82 2.52 7.42
CA PHE A 43 -22.86 3.28 6.17
C PHE A 43 -23.26 2.43 4.96
N ALA A 44 -23.29 1.12 5.08
CA ALA A 44 -23.77 0.22 4.03
C ALA A 44 -25.31 0.16 4.05
N LYS A 45 -25.98 1.14 3.42
CA LYS A 45 -27.45 1.29 3.43
C LYS A 45 -28.14 0.71 2.21
N THR A 46 -27.45 0.65 1.08
CA THR A 46 -27.99 0.19 -0.20
C THR A 46 -27.20 -1.00 -0.73
N ASN A 47 -27.80 -1.75 -1.67
CA ASN A 47 -27.11 -2.88 -2.31
C ASN A 47 -25.79 -2.47 -2.99
N ASN A 48 -25.71 -1.24 -3.49
CA ASN A 48 -24.50 -0.72 -4.12
C ASN A 48 -23.38 -0.48 -3.10
N ASP A 49 -23.72 -0.21 -1.84
CA ASP A 49 -22.71 0.02 -0.80
C ASP A 49 -21.98 -1.26 -0.40
N TYR A 50 -22.57 -2.43 -0.72
CA TYR A 50 -21.91 -3.73 -0.50
C TYR A 50 -20.88 -4.11 -1.58
N PHE A 51 -20.80 -3.34 -2.68
CA PHE A 51 -19.83 -3.57 -3.74
C PHE A 51 -19.06 -2.31 -4.16
N PRO A 52 -18.58 -1.49 -3.20
CA PRO A 52 -17.97 -0.20 -3.48
C PRO A 52 -16.68 -0.30 -4.29
N VAL A 53 -16.03 -1.47 -4.31
CA VAL A 53 -14.78 -1.68 -5.07
C VAL A 53 -14.95 -1.43 -6.57
N PHE A 54 -16.17 -1.48 -7.10
CA PHE A 54 -16.47 -1.21 -8.50
C PHE A 54 -16.88 0.24 -8.77
N ASP A 55 -17.23 1.04 -7.76
CA ASP A 55 -17.76 2.39 -7.91
C ASP A 55 -16.85 3.30 -8.74
N GLY A 56 -15.56 3.30 -8.48
CA GLY A 56 -14.59 4.13 -9.20
C GLY A 56 -14.35 3.75 -10.66
N LEU A 57 -14.78 2.54 -11.08
CA LEU A 57 -14.66 2.08 -12.46
C LEU A 57 -15.87 2.54 -13.32
N PHE A 58 -17.02 2.78 -12.69
CA PHE A 58 -18.29 3.01 -13.40
C PHE A 58 -18.97 4.33 -13.07
N ARG A 59 -18.57 5.03 -12.00
CA ARG A 59 -19.16 6.34 -11.62
C ARG A 59 -18.31 7.49 -12.16
N LYS A 60 -18.95 8.51 -12.75
CA LYS A 60 -18.34 9.81 -12.96
C LYS A 60 -18.15 10.48 -11.59
N ASN A 61 -16.92 10.87 -11.27
CA ASN A 61 -16.67 11.75 -10.14
C ASN A 61 -17.35 13.09 -10.39
N ASP A 62 -18.47 13.33 -9.76
CA ASP A 62 -19.13 14.63 -9.77
C ASP A 62 -18.34 15.59 -8.84
N LYS A 63 -17.59 16.49 -9.48
CA LYS A 63 -16.63 17.40 -8.86
C LYS A 63 -17.21 18.36 -7.82
N TYR A 64 -18.52 18.41 -7.66
CA TYR A 64 -19.16 19.48 -6.90
C TYR A 64 -20.14 19.02 -5.81
N GLY A 65 -20.18 17.76 -5.46
CA GLY A 65 -20.98 17.29 -4.31
C GLY A 65 -22.48 17.62 -4.40
N LEU A 66 -23.01 17.82 -5.61
CA LEU A 66 -24.42 18.17 -5.84
C LEU A 66 -25.34 16.96 -5.89
N THR A 67 -24.79 15.75 -5.96
CA THR A 67 -25.55 14.55 -5.68
C THR A 67 -25.34 14.18 -4.22
N SER A 68 -26.41 14.09 -3.48
CA SER A 68 -26.52 13.88 -2.04
C SER A 68 -25.98 12.52 -1.53
N ASP A 69 -25.07 11.88 -2.24
CA ASP A 69 -24.35 10.69 -1.78
C ASP A 69 -23.11 11.13 -0.99
N SER A 70 -23.38 11.60 0.22
CA SER A 70 -22.38 11.99 1.24
C SER A 70 -21.49 10.84 1.74
N LEU A 71 -21.50 9.70 1.08
CA LEU A 71 -20.78 8.49 1.52
C LEU A 71 -19.30 8.49 1.12
N GLU A 72 -18.85 9.39 0.23
CA GLU A 72 -17.43 9.41 -0.19
C GLU A 72 -16.48 9.75 0.97
N GLY A 73 -16.90 10.61 1.90
CA GLY A 73 -16.12 10.95 3.10
C GLY A 73 -16.14 9.87 4.18
N GLU A 74 -17.00 8.86 4.08
CA GLU A 74 -17.17 7.79 5.06
C GLU A 74 -16.44 6.49 4.70
N ARG A 75 -15.80 6.47 3.53
CA ARG A 75 -15.06 5.33 3.00
C ARG A 75 -13.56 5.65 2.95
N ASP A 76 -12.76 4.75 3.45
CA ASP A 76 -11.33 4.71 3.21
C ASP A 76 -11.06 3.77 2.03
N GLN A 77 -10.29 4.21 1.05
CA GLN A 77 -10.08 3.45 -0.18
C GLN A 77 -8.70 3.69 -0.76
N GLY A 78 -8.19 2.69 -1.44
CA GLY A 78 -6.93 2.79 -2.15
C GLY A 78 -6.91 1.94 -3.40
N ALA A 79 -5.96 2.26 -4.26
CA ALA A 79 -5.68 1.51 -5.46
C ALA A 79 -4.18 1.52 -5.76
N GLY A 80 -3.70 0.44 -6.37
CA GLY A 80 -2.30 0.34 -6.73
C GLY A 80 -2.03 -0.60 -7.87
N ILE A 81 -0.81 -0.54 -8.33
CA ILE A 81 -0.24 -1.48 -9.29
C ILE A 81 0.95 -2.18 -8.64
N PHE A 82 1.15 -3.41 -9.00
CA PHE A 82 2.32 -4.16 -8.58
C PHE A 82 2.88 -5.00 -9.71
N GLY A 83 4.13 -5.36 -9.59
CA GLY A 83 4.79 -6.21 -10.57
C GLY A 83 5.93 -6.98 -9.97
N ARG A 84 6.22 -8.11 -10.59
CA ARG A 84 7.35 -8.98 -10.26
C ARG A 84 7.93 -9.52 -11.56
N TRP A 85 9.25 -9.51 -11.67
CA TRP A 85 9.94 -10.09 -12.80
C TRP A 85 11.08 -11.00 -12.31
N VAL A 86 10.97 -12.27 -12.65
CA VAL A 86 11.91 -13.32 -12.27
C VAL A 86 12.74 -13.72 -13.48
N TRP A 87 14.05 -13.58 -13.39
CA TRP A 87 15.01 -14.07 -14.38
C TRP A 87 15.60 -15.39 -13.88
N GLN A 88 15.06 -16.50 -14.33
CA GLN A 88 15.43 -17.83 -13.85
C GLN A 88 16.91 -18.13 -14.09
N ASP A 89 17.43 -17.86 -15.29
CA ASP A 89 18.82 -18.10 -15.64
C ASP A 89 19.78 -17.24 -14.82
N ALA A 90 19.38 -16.01 -14.55
CA ALA A 90 20.14 -15.09 -13.71
C ALA A 90 19.94 -15.39 -12.21
N LYS A 91 18.99 -16.25 -11.84
CA LYS A 91 18.58 -16.50 -10.44
C LYS A 91 18.36 -15.18 -9.69
N ALA A 92 17.61 -14.29 -10.29
CA ALA A 92 17.34 -12.95 -9.76
C ALA A 92 15.89 -12.57 -9.98
N GLU A 93 15.40 -11.70 -9.12
CA GLU A 93 14.09 -11.07 -9.29
C GLU A 93 14.11 -9.61 -8.86
N ILE A 94 13.24 -8.85 -9.48
CA ILE A 94 12.84 -7.51 -9.04
C ILE A 94 11.35 -7.52 -8.85
N TYR A 95 10.89 -6.85 -7.81
CA TYR A 95 9.48 -6.65 -7.57
C TYR A 95 9.22 -5.24 -7.05
N GLY A 96 7.98 -4.82 -7.16
CA GLY A 96 7.58 -3.55 -6.58
C GLY A 96 6.09 -3.34 -6.67
N GLU A 97 5.63 -2.40 -5.87
CA GLU A 97 4.26 -1.92 -5.88
C GLU A 97 4.23 -0.40 -5.71
N LEU A 98 3.24 0.21 -6.28
CA LEU A 98 2.93 1.63 -6.14
C LEU A 98 1.45 1.75 -5.84
N ASN A 99 1.15 2.29 -4.68
CA ASN A 99 -0.19 2.44 -4.16
C ASN A 99 -0.51 3.90 -3.93
N TYR A 100 -1.78 4.24 -4.08
CA TYR A 100 -2.36 5.53 -3.76
C TYR A 100 -3.49 5.35 -2.77
N ASN A 101 -3.44 6.11 -1.69
CA ASN A 101 -4.53 6.27 -0.75
C ASN A 101 -5.44 7.39 -1.24
N ASP A 102 -6.74 7.23 -1.08
CA ASP A 102 -7.79 8.10 -1.61
C ASP A 102 -7.93 8.17 -3.14
N ALA A 103 -9.12 8.56 -3.57
CA ALA A 103 -9.40 8.72 -4.99
C ALA A 103 -8.74 10.00 -5.54
N LYS A 104 -8.05 9.88 -6.66
CA LYS A 104 -7.68 11.04 -7.48
C LYS A 104 -8.90 11.54 -8.24
N TYR A 105 -9.15 12.85 -8.22
CA TYR A 105 -10.31 13.43 -8.92
C TYR A 105 -10.26 13.21 -10.43
N ASN A 106 -9.05 13.24 -11.02
CA ASN A 106 -8.85 13.02 -12.45
C ASN A 106 -7.36 12.84 -12.76
N LEU A 107 -7.06 12.50 -14.02
CA LEU A 107 -5.70 12.34 -14.51
C LEU A 107 -4.84 13.59 -14.34
N ARG A 108 -5.43 14.80 -14.45
CA ARG A 108 -4.71 16.05 -14.23
C ARG A 108 -4.23 16.18 -12.78
N ASP A 109 -5.07 15.80 -11.81
CA ASP A 109 -4.74 15.81 -10.39
C ASP A 109 -3.57 14.83 -10.12
N LEU A 110 -3.61 13.65 -10.71
CA LEU A 110 -2.53 12.69 -10.66
C LEU A 110 -1.22 13.24 -11.26
N MET A 111 -1.30 13.97 -12.37
CA MET A 111 -0.12 14.52 -13.05
C MET A 111 0.47 15.74 -12.35
N LEU A 112 -0.35 16.55 -11.69
CA LEU A 112 0.11 17.76 -10.98
C LEU A 112 0.79 17.43 -9.65
N ASP A 113 0.34 16.38 -8.96
CA ASP A 113 0.94 15.92 -7.72
C ASP A 113 0.98 14.38 -7.66
N THR A 114 1.96 13.83 -8.35
CA THR A 114 2.21 12.39 -8.37
C THR A 114 2.67 11.85 -7.01
N GLY A 115 3.14 12.74 -6.14
CA GLY A 115 3.61 12.41 -4.80
C GLY A 115 2.51 12.30 -3.75
N HIS A 116 1.35 12.89 -4.03
CA HIS A 116 0.26 12.97 -3.08
C HIS A 116 -0.34 11.60 -2.76
N ALA A 117 -0.41 11.26 -1.47
CA ALA A 117 -1.02 10.03 -0.95
C ALA A 117 -0.45 8.72 -1.53
N ARG A 118 0.81 8.75 -1.99
CA ARG A 118 1.47 7.56 -2.53
C ARG A 118 2.19 6.77 -1.45
N ALA A 119 2.26 5.45 -1.64
CA ALA A 119 3.24 4.58 -1.01
C ALA A 119 3.84 3.67 -2.08
N TYR A 120 5.08 3.25 -1.90
CA TYR A 120 5.69 2.26 -2.78
C TYR A 120 6.64 1.36 -2.02
N THR A 121 6.74 0.13 -2.52
CA THR A 121 7.78 -0.82 -2.15
C THR A 121 8.50 -1.25 -3.43
N ILE A 122 9.82 -1.35 -3.36
CA ILE A 122 10.64 -1.94 -4.40
C ILE A 122 11.67 -2.86 -3.77
N GLY A 123 11.87 -4.03 -4.35
CA GLY A 123 12.84 -5.00 -3.85
C GLY A 123 13.56 -5.74 -4.97
N ILE A 124 14.73 -6.24 -4.61
CA ILE A 124 15.56 -7.08 -5.46
C ILE A 124 16.00 -8.28 -4.63
N HIS A 125 15.90 -9.45 -5.20
CA HIS A 125 16.46 -10.68 -4.63
C HIS A 125 17.36 -11.35 -5.65
N LYS A 126 18.53 -11.79 -5.22
CA LYS A 126 19.53 -12.42 -6.05
C LYS A 126 20.13 -13.64 -5.37
N VAL A 127 20.14 -14.77 -6.07
CA VAL A 127 20.77 -16.01 -5.63
C VAL A 127 22.06 -16.24 -6.41
N PHE A 128 23.13 -16.56 -5.69
CA PHE A 128 24.44 -16.92 -6.22
C PHE A 128 24.73 -18.38 -5.88
N GLN A 129 24.88 -19.19 -6.88
CA GLN A 129 25.21 -20.60 -6.74
C GLN A 129 26.09 -21.03 -7.92
N LYS A 130 27.30 -21.50 -7.63
CA LYS A 130 28.27 -21.85 -8.67
C LYS A 130 27.98 -23.21 -9.30
N THR A 131 27.62 -24.18 -8.49
CA THR A 131 27.25 -25.54 -8.90
C THR A 131 26.06 -26.02 -8.07
N PRO A 132 25.26 -26.99 -8.53
CA PRO A 132 24.12 -27.51 -7.77
C PRO A 132 24.44 -28.02 -6.36
N THR A 133 25.68 -28.46 -6.13
CA THR A 133 26.19 -28.98 -4.85
C THR A 133 26.94 -27.94 -4.02
N SER A 134 27.12 -26.73 -4.52
CA SER A 134 27.80 -25.66 -3.77
C SER A 134 26.85 -24.95 -2.83
N LYS A 135 27.42 -24.32 -1.80
CA LYS A 135 26.67 -23.39 -0.95
C LYS A 135 25.92 -22.36 -1.78
N ILE A 136 24.75 -21.98 -1.30
CA ILE A 136 23.91 -20.95 -1.89
C ILE A 136 24.14 -19.66 -1.09
N TYR A 137 24.36 -18.57 -1.79
CA TYR A 137 24.41 -17.24 -1.21
C TYR A 137 23.23 -16.45 -1.75
N GLU A 138 22.57 -15.71 -0.87
CA GLU A 138 21.42 -14.88 -1.22
C GLU A 138 21.67 -13.43 -0.80
N PHE A 139 21.24 -12.52 -1.63
CA PHE A 139 21.18 -11.10 -1.33
C PHE A 139 19.78 -10.62 -1.55
N SER A 140 19.21 -9.91 -0.55
CA SER A 140 17.92 -9.25 -0.61
C SER A 140 18.09 -7.78 -0.25
N TRP A 141 17.41 -6.94 -0.99
CA TRP A 141 17.25 -5.53 -0.68
C TRP A 141 15.81 -5.13 -0.91
N GLU A 142 15.23 -4.40 0.02
CA GLU A 142 13.89 -3.85 -0.10
C GLU A 142 13.86 -2.43 0.46
N ARG A 143 13.11 -1.57 -0.20
CA ARG A 143 12.79 -0.23 0.28
C ARG A 143 11.30 -0.02 0.24
N THR A 144 10.72 0.37 1.39
CA THR A 144 9.33 0.79 1.54
C THR A 144 9.28 2.26 1.91
N LEU A 145 8.43 3.02 1.24
CA LEU A 145 8.22 4.43 1.50
C LEU A 145 6.72 4.71 1.58
N MET A 146 6.27 5.13 2.76
CA MET A 146 4.88 5.51 3.04
C MET A 146 4.75 6.93 3.57
N GLN A 147 5.87 7.60 3.83
CA GLN A 147 5.87 9.01 4.20
C GLN A 147 5.21 9.84 3.11
N GLN A 148 4.35 10.76 3.52
CA GLN A 148 3.70 11.71 2.64
C GLN A 148 4.69 12.75 2.10
N THR A 149 4.34 13.33 0.97
CA THR A 149 5.09 14.46 0.43
C THR A 149 4.85 15.70 1.28
N SER A 150 5.89 16.51 1.47
CA SER A 150 5.77 17.86 2.05
C SER A 150 5.06 18.86 1.11
N SER A 151 4.80 18.48 -0.14
CA SER A 151 4.07 19.31 -1.09
C SER A 151 2.58 19.34 -0.76
N ARG A 152 2.06 20.53 -0.48
CA ARG A 152 0.64 20.78 -0.22
C ARG A 152 -0.01 21.58 -1.35
N LEU A 153 0.46 21.41 -2.58
CA LEU A 153 0.02 22.22 -3.73
C LEU A 153 -1.46 22.09 -4.03
N LEU A 154 -2.06 20.94 -3.77
CA LEU A 154 -3.46 20.69 -4.06
C LEU A 154 -4.31 20.49 -2.81
N ARG A 155 -3.83 19.70 -1.87
CA ARG A 155 -4.50 19.36 -0.61
C ARG A 155 -3.56 18.59 0.30
N ASP A 156 -3.88 18.53 1.59
CA ASP A 156 -3.18 17.67 2.53
C ASP A 156 -3.51 16.21 2.25
N ALA A 157 -2.51 15.34 2.40
CA ALA A 157 -2.67 13.90 2.35
C ALA A 157 -2.72 13.34 3.77
N ALA A 158 -3.63 12.43 4.05
CA ALA A 158 -3.60 11.67 5.29
C ALA A 158 -2.43 10.66 5.26
N SER A 159 -1.86 10.38 6.42
CA SER A 159 -0.86 9.32 6.55
C SER A 159 -1.44 7.97 6.14
N TRP A 160 -0.61 7.13 5.53
CA TRP A 160 -0.98 5.77 5.18
C TRP A 160 -1.48 5.01 6.39
N TYR A 161 -2.50 4.17 6.20
CA TYR A 161 -3.22 3.39 7.22
C TYR A 161 -4.07 4.21 8.19
N MET A 162 -4.13 5.52 8.04
CA MET A 162 -4.97 6.41 8.84
C MET A 162 -6.08 7.03 7.98
N HIS A 163 -7.26 7.19 8.58
CA HIS A 163 -8.38 7.84 7.90
C HIS A 163 -9.20 8.66 8.91
N SER A 164 -9.72 9.83 8.49
CA SER A 164 -10.46 10.73 9.38
C SER A 164 -11.75 10.13 9.91
N ASN A 165 -12.50 9.43 9.08
CA ASN A 165 -13.81 8.86 9.41
C ASN A 165 -13.71 7.37 9.80
N VAL A 166 -12.88 6.58 9.11
CA VAL A 166 -12.60 5.19 9.50
C VAL A 166 -11.46 5.17 10.51
N ARG A 167 -11.75 5.56 11.74
CA ARG A 167 -10.74 5.83 12.79
C ARG A 167 -9.90 4.65 13.23
N HIS A 168 -10.36 3.42 13.01
CA HIS A 168 -9.54 2.25 13.23
C HIS A 168 -8.39 2.12 12.22
N GLY A 169 -8.46 2.91 11.14
CA GLY A 169 -7.48 2.84 10.06
C GLY A 169 -7.47 1.50 9.34
N TYR A 170 -6.42 1.26 8.58
CA TYR A 170 -6.22 0.02 7.82
C TYR A 170 -5.68 -1.10 8.73
N THR A 171 -6.55 -1.57 9.65
CA THR A 171 -6.18 -2.56 10.68
C THR A 171 -7.21 -3.68 10.79
N ASN A 172 -6.78 -4.82 11.30
CA ASN A 172 -7.64 -5.92 11.73
C ASN A 172 -7.23 -6.34 13.14
N ASN A 173 -8.19 -6.40 14.08
CA ASN A 173 -7.92 -6.69 15.50
C ASN A 173 -6.79 -5.84 16.13
N GLY A 174 -6.64 -4.59 15.68
CA GLY A 174 -5.59 -3.68 16.15
C GLY A 174 -4.23 -3.84 15.46
N GLU A 175 -4.08 -4.80 14.56
CA GLU A 175 -2.86 -5.00 13.76
C GLU A 175 -3.02 -4.38 12.38
N VAL A 176 -1.97 -3.71 11.88
CA VAL A 176 -1.94 -3.13 10.54
C VAL A 176 -1.99 -4.24 9.49
N MET A 177 -2.89 -4.11 8.51
CA MET A 177 -3.04 -5.07 7.41
C MET A 177 -2.05 -4.81 6.24
N GLY A 178 -1.01 -4.07 6.46
CA GLY A 178 0.00 -3.69 5.46
C GLY A 178 1.42 -3.84 5.99
N ALA A 179 2.34 -2.96 5.56
CA ALA A 179 3.71 -2.98 6.00
C ALA A 179 3.81 -2.76 7.52
N GLY A 180 4.51 -3.64 8.20
CA GLY A 180 4.63 -3.66 9.67
C GLY A 180 5.41 -2.50 10.29
N ILE A 181 5.97 -1.60 9.47
CA ILE A 181 6.69 -0.41 9.91
C ILE A 181 5.78 0.72 10.42
N GLY A 182 4.46 0.62 10.18
CA GLY A 182 3.47 1.57 10.68
C GLY A 182 3.21 2.78 9.77
N PRO A 183 2.27 3.66 10.17
CA PRO A 183 1.87 4.84 9.40
C PRO A 183 3.04 5.79 9.16
N GLY A 184 3.03 6.49 8.02
CA GLY A 184 3.97 7.58 7.72
C GLY A 184 5.45 7.24 7.77
N SER A 185 5.78 5.94 7.74
CA SER A 185 7.13 5.41 7.97
C SER A 185 7.81 5.03 6.66
N ASN A 186 9.15 4.99 6.71
CA ASN A 186 9.97 4.47 5.63
C ASN A 186 10.86 3.37 6.16
N SER A 187 11.20 2.37 5.34
CA SER A 187 12.22 1.39 5.69
C SER A 187 13.16 1.10 4.54
N GLN A 188 14.34 0.66 4.90
CA GLN A 188 15.32 0.11 4.00
C GLN A 188 15.94 -1.13 4.63
N TYR A 189 15.78 -2.26 3.98
CA TYR A 189 16.21 -3.57 4.44
C TYR A 189 17.26 -4.16 3.52
N PHE A 190 18.28 -4.76 4.10
CA PHE A 190 19.31 -5.54 3.43
C PHE A 190 19.49 -6.86 4.17
N GLU A 191 19.58 -7.95 3.44
CA GLU A 191 19.93 -9.25 3.99
C GLU A 191 20.96 -9.94 3.07
N PHE A 192 21.94 -10.53 3.69
CA PHE A 192 22.85 -11.44 3.05
C PHE A 192 22.81 -12.78 3.78
N SER A 193 22.57 -13.87 3.06
CA SER A 193 22.44 -15.21 3.61
C SER A 193 23.38 -16.19 2.92
N MET A 194 23.83 -17.19 3.69
CA MET A 194 24.50 -18.37 3.21
C MET A 194 23.71 -19.59 3.62
N ILE A 195 23.42 -20.48 2.68
CA ILE A 195 22.72 -21.74 2.91
C ILE A 195 23.69 -22.89 2.56
N ASP A 196 23.87 -23.79 3.53
CA ASP A 196 24.68 -24.97 3.42
C ASP A 196 23.82 -26.17 3.83
N GLU A 197 23.40 -26.96 2.85
CA GLU A 197 22.42 -28.04 3.02
C GLU A 197 21.11 -27.57 3.69
N LEU A 198 20.93 -27.85 4.98
CA LEU A 198 19.74 -27.45 5.78
C LEU A 198 19.99 -26.25 6.69
N ASP A 199 21.22 -25.79 6.79
CA ASP A 199 21.62 -24.69 7.65
C ASP A 199 21.56 -23.36 6.88
N LYS A 200 20.90 -22.34 7.46
CA LYS A 200 20.88 -20.98 6.95
C LYS A 200 21.51 -20.03 7.96
N TYR A 201 22.50 -19.28 7.52
CA TYR A 201 23.16 -18.21 8.27
C TYR A 201 22.86 -16.88 7.57
N SER A 202 22.34 -15.91 8.29
CA SER A 202 21.96 -14.60 7.73
C SER A 202 22.50 -13.46 8.57
N ILE A 203 22.85 -12.38 7.88
CA ILE A 203 23.06 -11.06 8.48
C ILE A 203 22.08 -10.12 7.81
N ALA A 204 21.24 -9.46 8.62
CA ALA A 204 20.28 -8.48 8.15
C ALA A 204 20.56 -7.12 8.79
N PHE A 205 20.31 -6.07 8.03
CA PHE A 205 20.38 -4.69 8.46
C PHE A 205 19.15 -3.95 7.97
N GLU A 206 18.45 -3.30 8.89
CA GLU A 206 17.26 -2.51 8.59
C GLU A 206 17.37 -1.12 9.21
N VAL A 207 17.00 -0.11 8.44
CA VAL A 207 16.81 1.26 8.89
C VAL A 207 15.34 1.60 8.73
N ILE A 208 14.72 2.07 9.81
CA ILE A 208 13.33 2.50 9.82
C ILE A 208 13.26 3.94 10.30
N ASP A 209 12.67 4.80 9.47
CA ASP A 209 12.25 6.15 9.86
C ASP A 209 10.78 6.06 10.26
N GLN A 210 10.49 6.12 11.56
CA GLN A 210 9.13 5.92 12.06
C GLN A 210 8.35 7.21 12.08
N ASP A 211 7.12 7.15 11.54
CA ASP A 211 6.06 8.16 11.64
C ASP A 211 6.54 9.60 11.34
N ASN A 212 7.30 9.75 10.25
CA ASN A 212 7.79 11.05 9.80
C ASN A 212 6.63 12.02 9.52
N ASP A 213 5.46 11.50 9.13
CA ASP A 213 4.28 12.33 8.90
C ASP A 213 3.82 13.01 10.18
N PHE A 214 3.86 12.32 11.32
CA PHE A 214 3.55 12.93 12.61
C PHE A 214 4.48 14.10 12.91
N PHE A 215 5.78 13.95 12.71
CA PHE A 215 6.74 15.03 12.93
C PHE A 215 6.47 16.22 12.00
N MET A 216 6.16 15.96 10.73
CA MET A 216 5.82 17.02 9.79
C MET A 216 4.59 17.80 10.23
N TYR A 217 3.51 17.11 10.66
CA TYR A 217 2.30 17.77 11.11
C TYR A 217 2.40 18.43 12.49
N ALA A 218 3.20 17.88 13.39
CA ALA A 218 3.32 18.37 14.76
C ALA A 218 4.25 19.58 14.91
N PHE A 219 5.21 19.78 14.00
CA PHE A 219 6.24 20.82 14.10
C PHE A 219 6.21 21.82 12.93
N GLU A 220 5.23 21.75 12.09
CA GLU A 220 5.01 22.71 11.01
C GLU A 220 4.12 23.85 11.53
N ASP A 221 4.75 24.84 12.17
CA ASP A 221 4.16 26.13 12.54
C ASP A 221 4.66 27.24 11.59
#